data_17c8bf2f8c3adcd5c0afac9ac728ceae
#
_entry.id   17c8bf2f8c3adcd5c0afac9ac728ceae
#
_cell.length_a   1.000
_cell.length_b   1.000
_cell.length_c   1.000
_cell.angle_alpha   90.00
_cell.angle_beta   90.00
_cell.angle_gamma   90.00
#
_symmetry.space_group_name_H-M   'P 1'
#
loop_
_entity.id
_entity.type
_entity.pdbx_description
1 polymer ?
#
loop_
_entity_poly.entity_id
_entity_poly.type
_entity_poly.pdbx_seq_one_letter_code
_entity_poly.pdbx_strand_id
1 'polypeptide(L)'
;MLQVSRDPRRERIGYLNWPDAFPYAPEASFEIAHSGAELHLTFRVEEQAVRAVCAADGGRAWEDSCVEFFFAPRPEDGVYYNLECTCIGKLLLCRGTGRHGREPLPEVLLQGIRRADTLGGEPFGLREERTAWEVRLDIPAATFGLERFDGLQARGNFYKCGDKLPVPHYLSWAPVGTPRPDFHRPEFFEDIVFV
;
A
#
# COMPACT_ATOMS: atom_id res chain seq x y z
N MET A 1 -16.54 5.51 -0.58
CA MET A 1 -15.89 6.85 -0.47
C MET A 1 -15.19 6.96 0.87
N LEU A 2 -13.92 7.34 0.89
CA LEU A 2 -13.09 7.57 2.08
C LEU A 2 -12.86 9.08 2.24
N GLN A 3 -13.25 9.64 3.37
CA GLN A 3 -12.93 11.02 3.73
C GLN A 3 -11.67 11.03 4.58
N VAL A 4 -10.67 11.79 4.18
CA VAL A 4 -9.37 11.95 4.86
C VAL A 4 -9.27 13.37 5.37
N SER A 5 -9.01 13.51 6.66
CA SER A 5 -8.88 14.81 7.36
C SER A 5 -7.55 14.89 8.13
N ARG A 6 -7.42 15.92 8.96
CA ARG A 6 -6.30 16.07 9.91
C ARG A 6 -6.35 15.03 11.02
N ASP A 7 -7.56 14.54 11.35
CA ASP A 7 -7.74 13.50 12.35
C ASP A 7 -7.62 12.13 11.70
N PRO A 8 -6.83 11.21 12.28
CA PRO A 8 -6.59 9.89 11.73
C PRO A 8 -7.89 9.07 11.62
N ARG A 9 -8.11 8.48 10.47
CA ARG A 9 -9.20 7.55 10.21
C ARG A 9 -8.67 6.15 9.96
N ARG A 10 -9.21 5.16 10.68
CA ARG A 10 -8.84 3.75 10.53
C ARG A 10 -9.88 3.00 9.72
N GLU A 11 -9.39 2.17 8.78
CA GLU A 11 -10.19 1.28 7.94
C GLU A 11 -9.55 -0.11 7.88
N ARG A 12 -10.36 -1.12 7.58
CA ARG A 12 -9.90 -2.51 7.45
C ARG A 12 -9.58 -2.82 5.99
N ILE A 13 -8.49 -3.55 5.76
CA ILE A 13 -8.20 -4.21 4.47
C ILE A 13 -8.73 -5.63 4.59
N GLY A 14 -9.98 -5.85 4.17
CA GLY A 14 -10.68 -7.08 4.53
C GLY A 14 -11.46 -7.77 3.42
N TYR A 15 -11.45 -7.24 2.18
CA TYR A 15 -12.07 -7.93 1.07
C TYR A 15 -11.18 -9.06 0.58
N LEU A 16 -11.68 -10.29 0.71
CA LEU A 16 -11.08 -11.51 0.18
C LEU A 16 -11.68 -11.77 -1.21
N ASN A 17 -11.06 -11.20 -2.24
CA ASN A 17 -11.65 -11.17 -3.59
C ASN A 17 -11.60 -12.53 -4.31
N TRP A 18 -10.68 -13.43 -3.93
CA TRP A 18 -10.45 -14.72 -4.60
C TRP A 18 -10.42 -15.87 -3.58
N PRO A 19 -11.51 -16.09 -2.78
CA PRO A 19 -11.51 -17.01 -1.64
C PRO A 19 -11.30 -18.49 -2.02
N ASP A 20 -11.73 -18.89 -3.20
CA ASP A 20 -11.57 -20.27 -3.66
C ASP A 20 -10.10 -20.66 -3.91
N ALA A 21 -9.30 -19.72 -4.39
CA ALA A 21 -7.89 -19.93 -4.70
C ALA A 21 -6.96 -19.47 -3.54
N PHE A 22 -7.37 -18.43 -2.80
CA PHE A 22 -6.58 -17.80 -1.74
C PHE A 22 -7.45 -17.54 -0.50
N PRO A 23 -7.78 -18.59 0.27
CA PRO A 23 -8.73 -18.49 1.40
C PRO A 23 -8.16 -17.83 2.65
N TYR A 24 -6.83 -17.66 2.74
CA TYR A 24 -6.21 -17.07 3.92
C TYR A 24 -6.36 -15.56 3.94
N ALA A 25 -6.83 -15.04 5.05
CA ALA A 25 -7.04 -13.61 5.28
C ALA A 25 -6.37 -13.17 6.60
N PRO A 26 -5.15 -12.61 6.56
CA PRO A 26 -4.56 -11.98 7.74
C PRO A 26 -5.40 -10.80 8.22
N GLU A 27 -5.24 -10.43 9.49
CA GLU A 27 -5.80 -9.18 9.99
C GLU A 27 -4.98 -8.01 9.46
N ALA A 28 -5.59 -7.15 8.66
CA ALA A 28 -4.94 -6.00 8.09
C ALA A 28 -5.82 -4.75 8.16
N SER A 29 -5.20 -3.62 8.46
CA SER A 29 -5.86 -2.31 8.52
C SER A 29 -4.88 -1.21 8.16
N PHE A 30 -5.43 -0.07 7.75
CA PHE A 30 -4.65 1.16 7.63
C PHE A 30 -5.31 2.29 8.43
N GLU A 31 -4.50 3.25 8.80
CA GLU A 31 -4.92 4.53 9.36
C GLU A 31 -4.35 5.64 8.48
N ILE A 32 -5.18 6.62 8.14
CA ILE A 32 -4.85 7.68 7.19
C ILE A 32 -5.28 9.04 7.72
N ALA A 33 -4.39 10.03 7.56
CA ALA A 33 -4.63 11.44 7.82
C ALA A 33 -3.76 12.28 6.89
N HIS A 34 -3.96 13.61 6.85
CA HIS A 34 -3.03 14.51 6.16
C HIS A 34 -2.79 15.80 6.95
N SER A 35 -1.65 16.43 6.73
CA SER A 35 -1.31 17.76 7.27
C SER A 35 -1.49 18.89 6.23
N GLY A 36 -1.99 18.57 5.05
CA GLY A 36 -1.97 19.42 3.87
C GLY A 36 -0.73 19.18 3.03
N ALA A 37 0.46 19.29 3.59
CA ALA A 37 1.72 19.06 2.90
C ALA A 37 2.13 17.58 2.82
N GLU A 38 1.66 16.76 3.76
CA GLU A 38 2.03 15.35 3.87
C GLU A 38 0.80 14.47 4.09
N LEU A 39 0.85 13.26 3.55
CA LEU A 39 -0.05 12.16 3.86
C LEU A 39 0.60 11.30 4.94
N HIS A 40 -0.13 11.06 6.02
CA HIS A 40 0.25 10.19 7.13
C HIS A 40 -0.48 8.87 7.01
N LEU A 41 0.27 7.80 6.80
CA LEU A 41 -0.30 6.47 6.55
C LEU A 41 0.36 5.46 7.49
N THR A 42 -0.46 4.72 8.24
CA THR A 42 0.01 3.66 9.13
C THR A 42 -0.71 2.37 8.78
N PHE A 43 0.03 1.32 8.45
CA PHE A 43 -0.52 -0.02 8.27
C PHE A 43 -0.25 -0.86 9.50
N ARG A 44 -1.25 -1.67 9.89
CA ARG A 44 -1.13 -2.68 10.96
C ARG A 44 -1.59 -4.01 10.43
N VAL A 45 -0.76 -5.01 10.61
CA VAL A 45 -1.01 -6.37 10.12
C VAL A 45 -0.69 -7.37 11.22
N GLU A 46 -1.50 -8.42 11.30
CA GLU A 46 -1.18 -9.62 12.06
C GLU A 46 -1.38 -10.85 11.16
N GLU A 47 -0.31 -11.60 10.91
CA GLU A 47 -0.26 -12.72 9.99
C GLU A 47 0.50 -13.92 10.56
N GLN A 48 0.26 -15.13 10.01
CA GLN A 48 0.80 -16.40 10.53
C GLN A 48 2.28 -16.61 10.23
N ALA A 49 2.78 -15.95 9.21
CA ALA A 49 4.18 -15.99 8.84
C ALA A 49 4.59 -14.62 8.25
N VAL A 50 5.84 -14.22 8.47
CA VAL A 50 6.39 -12.97 7.91
C VAL A 50 7.68 -13.26 7.15
N ARG A 51 7.90 -12.48 6.10
CA ARG A 51 9.09 -12.52 5.25
C ARG A 51 9.46 -11.10 4.84
N ALA A 52 10.77 -10.79 4.84
CA ALA A 52 11.34 -9.49 4.44
C ALA A 52 12.72 -9.68 3.82
N VAL A 53 12.76 -10.23 2.62
CA VAL A 53 14.00 -10.49 1.87
C VAL A 53 14.39 -9.32 0.99
N CYS A 54 13.43 -8.48 0.60
CA CYS A 54 13.67 -7.26 -0.15
C CYS A 54 14.53 -6.31 0.68
N ALA A 55 15.81 -6.16 0.32
CA ALA A 55 16.79 -5.44 1.10
C ALA A 55 16.90 -3.95 0.78
N ALA A 56 16.35 -3.50 -0.35
CA ALA A 56 16.47 -2.14 -0.83
C ALA A 56 15.19 -1.64 -1.48
N ASP A 57 15.04 -0.32 -1.54
CA ASP A 57 13.98 0.32 -2.31
C ASP A 57 14.10 -0.03 -3.81
N GLY A 58 12.96 -0.03 -4.50
CA GLY A 58 12.86 -0.45 -5.89
C GLY A 58 12.87 -1.97 -6.11
N GLY A 59 13.02 -2.75 -5.04
CA GLY A 59 12.95 -4.21 -5.08
C GLY A 59 11.53 -4.76 -5.18
N ARG A 60 11.41 -6.07 -5.17
CA ARG A 60 10.12 -6.79 -5.29
C ARG A 60 9.40 -6.89 -3.95
N ALA A 61 8.87 -5.76 -3.47
CA ALA A 61 8.20 -5.67 -2.18
C ALA A 61 7.03 -6.65 -2.06
N TRP A 62 6.25 -6.84 -3.14
CA TRP A 62 5.09 -7.74 -3.18
C TRP A 62 5.39 -9.22 -2.91
N GLU A 63 6.65 -9.65 -3.09
CA GLU A 63 7.06 -11.03 -2.77
C GLU A 63 7.18 -11.30 -1.27
N ASP A 64 7.27 -10.25 -0.46
CA ASP A 64 7.40 -10.28 1.00
C ASP A 64 6.05 -10.04 1.71
N SER A 65 6.07 -9.95 3.04
CA SER A 65 4.96 -9.39 3.83
C SER A 65 4.79 -7.92 3.44
N CYS A 66 3.78 -7.64 2.60
CA CYS A 66 3.64 -6.37 1.91
C CYS A 66 2.26 -5.75 2.13
N VAL A 67 2.23 -4.44 2.27
CA VAL A 67 1.04 -3.60 2.20
C VAL A 67 1.20 -2.58 1.09
N GLU A 68 0.08 -2.19 0.47
CA GLU A 68 0.15 -1.33 -0.71
C GLU A 68 -0.90 -0.22 -0.64
N PHE A 69 -0.56 0.92 -1.22
CA PHE A 69 -1.47 2.02 -1.48
C PHE A 69 -1.38 2.44 -2.93
N PHE A 70 -2.44 2.18 -3.69
CA PHE A 70 -2.54 2.64 -5.07
C PHE A 70 -3.39 3.90 -5.12
N PHE A 71 -2.86 4.95 -5.73
CA PHE A 71 -3.40 6.29 -5.62
C PHE A 71 -3.42 7.02 -6.97
N ALA A 72 -4.60 7.45 -7.39
CA ALA A 72 -4.83 8.30 -8.55
C ALA A 72 -5.24 9.70 -8.06
N PRO A 73 -4.28 10.63 -7.91
CA PRO A 73 -4.55 11.98 -7.42
C PRO A 73 -5.38 12.81 -8.40
N ARG A 74 -5.31 12.50 -9.68
CA ARG A 74 -6.10 13.08 -10.77
C ARG A 74 -6.65 11.95 -11.63
N PRO A 75 -7.81 11.37 -11.25
CA PRO A 75 -8.36 10.19 -11.92
C PRO A 75 -8.63 10.40 -13.42
N GLU A 76 -8.91 11.62 -13.82
CA GLU A 76 -9.13 12.02 -15.21
C GLU A 76 -7.92 11.83 -16.12
N ASP A 77 -6.71 11.84 -15.56
CA ASP A 77 -5.45 11.59 -16.30
C ASP A 77 -5.25 10.11 -16.64
N GLY A 78 -6.03 9.21 -16.00
CA GLY A 78 -5.88 7.76 -16.10
C GLY A 78 -4.58 7.23 -15.49
N VAL A 79 -3.81 8.08 -14.81
CA VAL A 79 -2.51 7.75 -14.20
C VAL A 79 -2.69 7.51 -12.71
N TYR A 80 -2.06 6.47 -12.19
CA TYR A 80 -1.98 6.23 -10.76
C TYR A 80 -0.54 5.89 -10.31
N TYR A 81 -0.32 6.05 -9.02
CA TYR A 81 0.89 5.64 -8.32
C TYR A 81 0.61 4.32 -7.60
N ASN A 82 1.50 3.35 -7.68
CA ASN A 82 1.49 2.17 -6.83
C ASN A 82 2.65 2.24 -5.85
N LEU A 83 2.32 2.44 -4.59
CA LEU A 83 3.25 2.37 -3.47
C LEU A 83 3.09 1.01 -2.82
N GLU A 84 4.15 0.22 -2.79
CA GLU A 84 4.25 -1.07 -2.13
C GLU A 84 5.28 -0.97 -1.02
N CYS A 85 4.97 -1.45 0.18
CA CYS A 85 5.81 -1.32 1.36
C CYS A 85 5.94 -2.69 2.06
N THR A 86 7.17 -3.15 2.22
CA THR A 86 7.42 -4.35 3.02
C THR A 86 7.20 -4.07 4.52
N CYS A 87 7.04 -5.12 5.32
CA CYS A 87 6.92 -5.04 6.77
C CYS A 87 8.14 -4.42 7.49
N ILE A 88 9.24 -4.18 6.78
CA ILE A 88 10.46 -3.49 7.25
C ILE A 88 10.68 -2.15 6.53
N GLY A 89 9.66 -1.59 5.91
CA GLY A 89 9.71 -0.24 5.33
C GLY A 89 10.47 -0.10 4.02
N LYS A 90 10.82 -1.18 3.30
CA LYS A 90 11.39 -1.05 1.95
C LYS A 90 10.26 -0.78 0.96
N LEU A 91 10.47 0.18 0.06
CA LEU A 91 9.44 0.69 -0.85
C LEU A 91 9.72 0.33 -2.30
N LEU A 92 8.65 -0.03 -3.01
CA LEU A 92 8.56 0.12 -4.46
C LEU A 92 7.50 1.17 -4.75
N LEU A 93 7.84 2.18 -5.52
CA LEU A 93 6.92 3.24 -5.92
C LEU A 93 7.07 3.51 -7.42
N CYS A 94 6.02 3.20 -8.16
CA CYS A 94 5.96 3.44 -9.59
C CYS A 94 4.75 4.29 -9.97
N ARG A 95 4.75 4.81 -11.19
CA ARG A 95 3.67 5.60 -11.78
C ARG A 95 3.34 5.05 -13.17
N GLY A 96 2.07 4.97 -13.52
CA GLY A 96 1.64 4.55 -14.85
C GLY A 96 0.13 4.42 -14.96
N THR A 97 -0.34 3.82 -16.06
CA THR A 97 -1.77 3.67 -16.38
C THR A 97 -2.28 2.23 -16.24
N GLY A 98 -1.42 1.29 -15.86
CA GLY A 98 -1.76 -0.12 -15.73
C GLY A 98 -0.58 -0.95 -15.24
N ARG A 99 -0.74 -2.27 -15.18
CA ARG A 99 0.28 -3.21 -14.69
C ARG A 99 1.59 -3.13 -15.49
N HIS A 100 1.50 -2.92 -16.80
CA HIS A 100 2.64 -2.82 -17.70
C HIS A 100 2.94 -1.37 -18.07
N GLY A 101 4.21 -1.06 -18.34
CA GLY A 101 4.62 0.30 -18.74
C GLY A 101 4.65 1.31 -17.60
N ARG A 102 4.69 0.84 -16.34
CA ARG A 102 4.91 1.71 -15.18
C ARG A 102 6.37 2.10 -15.09
N GLU A 103 6.62 3.31 -14.68
CA GLU A 103 7.95 3.86 -14.46
C GLU A 103 8.21 4.00 -12.95
N PRO A 104 9.36 3.50 -12.45
CA PRO A 104 9.74 3.75 -11.06
C PRO A 104 9.97 5.25 -10.85
N LEU A 105 9.57 5.75 -9.69
CA LEU A 105 9.85 7.12 -9.32
C LEU A 105 11.35 7.31 -9.01
N PRO A 106 11.88 8.53 -9.23
CA PRO A 106 13.25 8.87 -8.83
C PRO A 106 13.52 8.56 -7.36
N GLU A 107 14.69 8.00 -7.07
CA GLU A 107 15.10 7.61 -5.72
C GLU A 107 14.98 8.75 -4.70
N VAL A 108 15.27 9.98 -5.11
CA VAL A 108 15.15 11.17 -4.25
C VAL A 108 13.72 11.36 -3.68
N LEU A 109 12.67 10.96 -4.44
CA LEU A 109 11.29 11.01 -3.95
C LEU A 109 11.03 9.93 -2.90
N LEU A 110 11.60 8.74 -3.07
CA LEU A 110 11.48 7.66 -2.08
C LEU A 110 12.24 8.02 -0.79
N GLN A 111 13.42 8.63 -0.91
CA GLN A 111 14.20 9.13 0.23
C GLN A 111 13.48 10.24 1.01
N GLY A 112 12.61 11.00 0.34
CA GLY A 112 11.76 12.02 0.98
C GLY A 112 10.63 11.44 1.84
N ILE A 113 10.27 10.17 1.68
CA ILE A 113 9.25 9.49 2.47
C ILE A 113 9.87 9.05 3.81
N ARG A 114 9.44 9.69 4.91
CA ARG A 114 9.83 9.22 6.24
C ARG A 114 9.07 7.95 6.57
N ARG A 115 9.76 7.01 7.19
CA ARG A 115 9.20 5.68 7.50
C ARG A 115 9.71 5.15 8.83
N ALA A 116 8.85 4.39 9.49
CA ALA A 116 9.16 3.63 10.69
C ALA A 116 8.47 2.27 10.62
N ASP A 117 9.10 1.26 11.17
CA ASP A 117 8.58 -0.10 11.27
C ASP A 117 8.83 -0.68 12.66
N THR A 118 8.11 -1.75 12.99
CA THR A 118 8.25 -2.43 14.28
C THR A 118 9.16 -3.66 14.25
N LEU A 119 9.67 -4.04 13.07
CA LEU A 119 10.51 -5.24 12.88
C LEU A 119 12.00 -4.93 12.72
N GLY A 120 12.39 -3.64 12.78
CA GLY A 120 13.77 -3.19 12.91
C GLY A 120 14.49 -2.89 11.59
N GLY A 121 13.79 -2.78 10.46
CA GLY A 121 14.34 -2.26 9.19
C GLY A 121 15.32 -3.17 8.45
N GLU A 122 15.82 -4.24 9.08
CA GLU A 122 16.80 -5.15 8.50
C GLU A 122 16.14 -6.35 7.82
N PRO A 123 16.61 -6.78 6.64
CA PRO A 123 16.07 -7.95 5.95
C PRO A 123 16.22 -9.23 6.76
N PHE A 124 15.21 -10.08 6.65
CA PHE A 124 15.22 -11.43 7.23
C PHE A 124 14.51 -12.43 6.32
N GLY A 125 14.81 -13.70 6.50
CA GLY A 125 14.16 -14.81 5.81
C GLY A 125 12.74 -15.04 6.32
N LEU A 126 12.12 -16.14 5.89
CA LEU A 126 10.81 -16.56 6.37
C LEU A 126 10.86 -16.88 7.88
N ARG A 127 9.87 -16.34 8.63
CA ARG A 127 9.56 -16.68 10.01
C ARG A 127 8.13 -17.23 10.06
N GLU A 128 7.97 -18.51 10.41
CA GLU A 128 6.67 -19.18 10.48
C GLU A 128 6.10 -19.09 11.89
N GLU A 129 5.88 -17.87 12.34
CA GLU A 129 5.25 -17.56 13.62
C GLU A 129 4.24 -16.43 13.45
N ARG A 130 3.16 -16.47 14.24
CA ARG A 130 2.17 -15.39 14.24
C ARG A 130 2.83 -14.09 14.71
N THR A 131 2.85 -13.11 13.81
CA THR A 131 3.55 -11.85 14.02
C THR A 131 2.63 -10.68 13.75
N ALA A 132 2.56 -9.76 14.71
CA ALA A 132 1.96 -8.45 14.52
C ALA A 132 3.06 -7.44 14.15
N TRP A 133 2.81 -6.63 13.14
CA TRP A 133 3.73 -5.59 12.70
C TRP A 133 3.01 -4.33 12.23
N GLU A 134 3.73 -3.22 12.29
CA GLU A 134 3.28 -1.91 11.85
C GLU A 134 4.35 -1.28 10.97
N VAL A 135 3.91 -0.60 9.90
CA VAL A 135 4.74 0.35 9.15
C VAL A 135 4.03 1.69 9.09
N ARG A 136 4.79 2.77 9.28
CA ARG A 136 4.32 4.14 9.20
C ARG A 136 5.07 4.88 8.12
N LEU A 137 4.32 5.63 7.30
CA LEU A 137 4.82 6.42 6.20
C LEU A 137 4.29 7.85 6.32
N ASP A 138 5.20 8.84 6.30
CA ASP A 138 4.86 10.24 6.07
C ASP A 138 5.31 10.61 4.67
N ILE A 139 4.35 10.83 3.78
CA ILE A 139 4.57 10.95 2.34
C ILE A 139 4.32 12.40 1.92
N PRO A 140 5.36 13.15 1.47
CA PRO A 140 5.17 14.50 0.95
C PRO A 140 4.21 14.54 -0.24
N ALA A 141 3.37 15.56 -0.33
CA ALA A 141 2.45 15.76 -1.46
C ALA A 141 3.18 15.78 -2.80
N ALA A 142 4.39 16.34 -2.84
CA ALA A 142 5.27 16.37 -4.00
C ALA A 142 5.62 14.99 -4.56
N THR A 143 5.59 13.92 -3.75
CA THR A 143 5.79 12.54 -4.19
C THR A 143 4.75 12.13 -5.24
N PHE A 144 3.53 12.66 -5.14
CA PHE A 144 2.43 12.42 -6.06
C PHE A 144 2.23 13.55 -7.09
N GLY A 145 3.21 14.46 -7.21
CA GLY A 145 3.12 15.62 -8.09
C GLY A 145 2.04 16.63 -7.66
N LEU A 146 1.77 16.71 -6.35
CA LEU A 146 0.82 17.63 -5.74
C LEU A 146 1.56 18.72 -4.97
N GLU A 147 0.94 19.90 -4.86
CA GLU A 147 1.39 20.96 -3.94
C GLU A 147 0.88 20.68 -2.51
N ARG A 148 -0.37 20.20 -2.41
CA ARG A 148 -1.04 19.89 -1.14
C ARG A 148 -2.18 18.90 -1.34
N PHE A 149 -2.66 18.33 -0.24
CA PHE A 149 -3.80 17.41 -0.22
C PHE A 149 -5.15 18.12 0.01
N ASP A 150 -5.19 19.31 0.65
CA ASP A 150 -6.44 19.99 0.99
C ASP A 150 -7.35 20.19 -0.22
N GLY A 151 -8.60 19.75 -0.11
CA GLY A 151 -9.60 19.86 -1.18
C GLY A 151 -9.45 18.90 -2.34
N LEU A 152 -8.47 17.98 -2.28
CA LEU A 152 -8.23 17.01 -3.35
C LEU A 152 -9.37 15.97 -3.40
N GLN A 153 -9.83 15.70 -4.63
CA GLN A 153 -10.72 14.59 -4.95
C GLN A 153 -9.91 13.56 -5.77
N ALA A 154 -9.59 12.46 -5.16
CA ALA A 154 -8.74 11.41 -5.71
C ALA A 154 -9.47 10.06 -5.73
N ARG A 155 -8.84 9.05 -6.32
CA ARG A 155 -9.26 7.66 -6.19
C ARG A 155 -8.10 6.77 -5.77
N GLY A 156 -8.41 5.66 -5.11
CA GLY A 156 -7.36 4.73 -4.68
C GLY A 156 -7.90 3.45 -4.08
N ASN A 157 -6.96 2.57 -3.72
CA ASN A 157 -7.26 1.36 -2.98
C ASN A 157 -6.06 0.98 -2.10
N PHE A 158 -6.32 0.19 -1.08
CA PHE A 158 -5.30 -0.32 -0.16
C PHE A 158 -5.30 -1.83 -0.20
N TYR A 159 -4.10 -2.43 -0.12
CA TYR A 159 -3.95 -3.86 -0.29
C TYR A 159 -3.02 -4.48 0.75
N LYS A 160 -3.19 -5.78 0.97
CA LYS A 160 -2.26 -6.64 1.69
C LYS A 160 -1.98 -7.85 0.82
N CYS A 161 -0.71 -8.12 0.59
CA CYS A 161 -0.28 -9.30 -0.14
C CYS A 161 0.96 -9.95 0.48
N GLY A 162 1.34 -11.10 -0.08
CA GLY A 162 2.52 -11.86 0.30
C GLY A 162 2.71 -13.03 -0.65
N ASP A 163 3.25 -12.76 -1.86
CA ASP A 163 3.32 -13.73 -2.96
C ASP A 163 4.23 -14.93 -2.64
N LYS A 164 5.29 -14.72 -1.86
CA LYS A 164 6.28 -15.75 -1.50
C LYS A 164 6.16 -16.24 -0.06
N LEU A 165 5.07 -15.90 0.62
CA LEU A 165 4.74 -16.49 1.91
C LEU A 165 4.24 -17.94 1.74
N PRO A 166 4.32 -18.80 2.78
CA PRO A 166 3.85 -20.19 2.69
C PRO A 166 2.39 -20.32 2.25
N VAL A 167 1.57 -19.35 2.64
CA VAL A 167 0.18 -19.21 2.21
C VAL A 167 0.02 -17.85 1.51
N PRO A 168 0.17 -17.80 0.18
CA PRO A 168 -0.04 -16.56 -0.57
C PRO A 168 -1.45 -16.01 -0.34
N HIS A 169 -1.57 -14.69 -0.25
CA HIS A 169 -2.84 -14.05 0.03
C HIS A 169 -2.92 -12.65 -0.58
N TYR A 170 -4.16 -12.23 -0.86
CA TYR A 170 -4.46 -10.97 -1.57
C TYR A 170 -5.75 -10.38 -1.02
N LEU A 171 -5.64 -9.32 -0.22
CA LEU A 171 -6.77 -8.59 0.32
C LEU A 171 -6.79 -7.16 -0.19
N SER A 172 -7.97 -6.56 -0.23
CA SER A 172 -8.16 -5.15 -0.55
C SER A 172 -9.09 -4.45 0.43
N TRP A 173 -9.00 -3.12 0.46
CA TRP A 173 -9.95 -2.26 1.17
C TRP A 173 -11.27 -2.09 0.39
N ALA A 174 -11.20 -1.87 -0.91
CA ALA A 174 -12.34 -1.87 -1.81
C ALA A 174 -12.33 -3.13 -2.67
N PRO A 175 -13.50 -3.73 -3.02
CA PRO A 175 -13.55 -4.99 -3.74
C PRO A 175 -12.94 -4.89 -5.14
N VAL A 176 -12.30 -5.98 -5.60
CA VAL A 176 -11.69 -6.10 -6.93
C VAL A 176 -12.37 -7.25 -7.68
N GLY A 177 -13.07 -6.94 -8.75
CA GLY A 177 -13.88 -7.90 -9.50
C GLY A 177 -13.15 -8.56 -10.68
N THR A 178 -11.95 -9.10 -10.48
CA THR A 178 -11.19 -9.81 -11.52
C THR A 178 -11.17 -11.33 -11.29
N PRO A 179 -11.04 -12.16 -12.36
CA PRO A 179 -11.00 -13.62 -12.22
C PRO A 179 -9.75 -14.16 -11.48
N ARG A 180 -8.68 -13.37 -11.40
CA ARG A 180 -7.41 -13.71 -10.76
C ARG A 180 -6.86 -12.49 -10.04
N PRO A 181 -5.97 -12.65 -9.03
CA PRO A 181 -5.35 -11.53 -8.33
C PRO A 181 -4.70 -10.52 -9.28
N ASP A 182 -5.26 -9.33 -9.31
CA ASP A 182 -4.76 -8.19 -10.07
C ASP A 182 -5.19 -6.88 -9.41
N PHE A 183 -4.27 -6.23 -8.71
CA PHE A 183 -4.51 -4.95 -8.06
C PHE A 183 -4.38 -3.74 -9.00
N HIS A 184 -3.73 -3.93 -10.15
CA HIS A 184 -3.50 -2.87 -11.14
C HIS A 184 -4.74 -2.58 -12.00
N ARG A 185 -5.87 -2.35 -11.34
CA ARG A 185 -7.20 -2.20 -11.92
C ARG A 185 -7.86 -0.93 -11.37
N PRO A 186 -7.47 0.25 -11.91
CA PRO A 186 -7.95 1.55 -11.41
C PRO A 186 -9.48 1.72 -11.49
N GLU A 187 -10.18 0.94 -12.30
CA GLU A 187 -11.64 0.92 -12.34
C GLU A 187 -12.28 0.47 -11.01
N PHE A 188 -11.55 -0.27 -10.16
CA PHE A 188 -11.98 -0.69 -8.82
C PHE A 188 -11.45 0.21 -7.70
N PHE A 189 -10.85 1.34 -8.02
CA PHE A 189 -10.47 2.32 -7.00
C PHE A 189 -11.72 3.04 -6.49
N GLU A 190 -11.76 3.28 -5.19
CA GLU A 190 -12.80 4.07 -4.54
C GLU A 190 -12.41 5.55 -4.44
N ASP A 191 -13.43 6.39 -4.28
CA ASP A 191 -13.22 7.82 -4.08
C ASP A 191 -12.58 8.10 -2.73
N ILE A 192 -11.56 8.96 -2.74
CA ILE A 192 -10.84 9.47 -1.57
C ILE A 192 -10.89 10.99 -1.61
N VAL A 193 -11.52 11.60 -0.61
CA VAL A 193 -11.73 13.04 -0.53
C VAL A 193 -10.95 13.60 0.66
N PHE A 194 -10.08 14.55 0.41
CA PHE A 194 -9.25 15.22 1.41
C PHE A 194 -9.93 16.53 1.86
N VAL A 195 -10.16 16.69 3.17
CA VAL A 195 -10.90 17.82 3.78
C VAL A 195 -10.09 18.55 4.83
#